data_993f8320e1ef02dff01d54d258cf993f
#
_entry.id   993f8320e1ef02dff01d54d258cf993f
#
_cell.length_a   1.000
_cell.length_b   1.000
_cell.length_c   1.000
_cell.angle_alpha   90.00
_cell.angle_beta   90.00
_cell.angle_gamma   90.00
#
_symmetry.space_group_name_H-M   'P 1'
#
loop_
_entity.id
_entity.type
_entity.pdbx_description
1 polymer ?
#
loop_
_entity_poly.entity_id
_entity_poly.type
_entity_poly.pdbx_seq_one_letter_code
_entity_poly.pdbx_strand_id
1 'polypeptide(L)'
;MVENEMIKCTEAFEVYWKKYAVGNLYITENDEYIFKYNLENVEKAKKEGFSYIIGFKNINEEYKSEKLFPFFSSRIPSKNRHNIQTILRDLNLEEYNETLLLKITKGKLFTDRYEVR
;
A
#
# COMPACT_ATOMS: atom_id res chain seq x y z
N MET A 1 10.73 22.55 11.43
CA MET A 1 10.70 22.20 11.48
C MET A 1 10.60 21.55 11.35
N VAL A 2 10.79 21.02 11.39
CA VAL A 2 10.76 20.42 11.33
C VAL A 2 10.25 19.67 11.37
N GLU A 3 10.21 19.29 11.62
CA GLU A 3 9.65 18.62 11.79
C GLU A 3 8.71 18.25 11.52
N ASN A 4 8.44 18.53 11.85
CA ASN A 4 7.42 18.37 11.51
C ASN A 4 7.02 17.85 10.80
N GLU A 5 7.39 18.35 10.85
CA GLU A 5 7.19 17.69 9.67
C GLU A 5 7.29 16.24 9.72
N MET A 6 7.60 15.71 10.83
CA MET A 6 7.63 14.28 11.01
C MET A 6 6.22 13.75 11.05
N ILE A 7 5.90 12.88 10.11
CA ILE A 7 4.65 12.15 10.11
C ILE A 7 4.76 11.05 11.15
N LYS A 8 3.86 11.09 12.14
CA LYS A 8 3.83 10.02 13.14
C LYS A 8 3.02 8.86 12.57
N CYS A 9 3.69 7.78 12.27
CA CYS A 9 3.08 6.62 11.63
C CYS A 9 2.98 5.46 12.59
N THR A 10 1.87 4.72 12.53
CA THR A 10 1.75 3.44 13.22
C THR A 10 2.27 2.33 12.33
N GLU A 11 2.21 2.51 11.01
CA GLU A 11 2.69 1.52 10.03
C GLU A 11 3.29 2.22 8.84
N ALA A 12 4.28 1.57 8.24
CA ALA A 12 4.88 2.05 7.01
C ALA A 12 5.17 0.84 6.13
N PHE A 13 4.80 0.96 4.86
CA PHE A 13 5.03 -0.10 3.87
C PHE A 13 5.80 0.47 2.69
N GLU A 14 6.65 -0.37 2.10
CA GLU A 14 7.26 -0.05 0.81
C GLU A 14 6.46 -0.73 -0.28
N VAL A 15 6.21 -0.01 -1.37
CA VAL A 15 5.48 -0.54 -2.51
C VAL A 15 6.51 -0.85 -3.59
N TYR A 16 6.63 -2.14 -3.91
CA TYR A 16 7.57 -2.61 -4.92
C TYR A 16 6.88 -2.83 -6.25
N TRP A 17 7.54 -2.43 -7.31
CA TRP A 17 7.22 -2.84 -8.68
C TRP A 17 8.44 -3.57 -9.18
N LYS A 18 8.30 -4.89 -9.44
CA LYS A 18 9.45 -5.77 -9.65
C LYS A 18 10.38 -5.65 -8.45
N LYS A 19 11.64 -5.31 -8.67
CA LYS A 19 12.64 -5.20 -7.60
C LYS A 19 12.79 -3.78 -7.06
N TYR A 20 11.99 -2.83 -7.56
CA TYR A 20 12.15 -1.41 -7.21
C TYR A 20 11.11 -0.97 -6.19
N ALA A 21 11.57 -0.41 -5.08
CA ALA A 21 10.69 0.19 -4.07
C ALA A 21 10.27 1.57 -4.59
N VAL A 22 9.23 1.60 -5.42
CA VAL A 22 8.82 2.83 -6.11
C VAL A 22 8.05 3.82 -5.25
N GLY A 23 7.54 3.39 -4.11
CA GLY A 23 6.80 4.31 -3.24
C GLY A 23 6.61 3.76 -1.84
N ASN A 24 5.99 4.59 -1.01
CA ASN A 24 5.75 4.26 0.39
C ASN A 24 4.31 4.57 0.78
N LEU A 25 3.71 3.65 1.52
CA LEU A 25 2.40 3.85 2.12
C LEU A 25 2.59 3.99 3.62
N TYR A 26 2.08 5.08 4.19
CA TYR A 26 2.14 5.33 5.63
C TYR A 26 0.73 5.35 6.21
N ILE A 27 0.58 4.80 7.40
CA ILE A 27 -0.67 4.88 8.15
C ILE A 27 -0.35 5.67 9.41
N THR A 28 -1.05 6.78 9.61
CA THR A 28 -0.75 7.68 10.73
C THR A 28 -1.49 7.28 11.99
N GLU A 29 -1.15 7.94 13.10
CA GLU A 29 -1.83 7.71 14.38
C GLU A 29 -3.33 8.02 14.30
N ASN A 30 -3.73 8.88 13.37
CA ASN A 30 -5.13 9.28 13.20
C ASN A 30 -5.84 8.43 12.14
N ASP A 31 -5.25 7.31 11.77
CA ASP A 31 -5.80 6.40 10.75
C ASP A 31 -5.94 7.05 9.38
N GLU A 32 -5.08 8.03 9.09
CA GLU A 32 -4.98 8.57 7.75
C GLU A 32 -3.96 7.78 6.95
N TYR A 33 -4.19 7.71 5.65
CA TYR A 33 -3.29 7.00 4.73
C TYR A 33 -2.57 8.02 3.86
N ILE A 34 -1.26 7.85 3.74
CA ILE A 34 -0.43 8.74 2.93
C ILE A 34 0.40 7.90 1.99
N PHE A 35 0.36 8.22 0.69
CA PHE A 35 1.20 7.55 -0.28
C PHE A 35 2.06 8.58 -1.00
N LYS A 36 3.34 8.28 -1.15
CA LYS A 36 4.22 9.10 -1.97
C LYS A 36 5.27 8.23 -2.63
N TYR A 37 5.71 8.68 -3.81
CA TYR A 37 6.71 7.95 -4.58
C TYR A 37 8.11 8.22 -4.07
N ASN A 38 8.97 7.23 -4.29
CA ASN A 38 10.41 7.40 -4.14
C ASN A 38 10.94 7.72 -5.54
N LEU A 39 11.21 9.01 -5.80
CA LEU A 39 11.52 9.46 -7.16
C LEU A 39 12.79 8.84 -7.72
N GLU A 40 13.78 8.59 -6.89
CA GLU A 40 15.02 7.96 -7.34
C GLU A 40 14.73 6.56 -7.87
N ASN A 41 13.94 5.78 -7.14
CA ASN A 41 13.61 4.42 -7.57
C ASN A 41 12.63 4.40 -8.73
N VAL A 42 11.75 5.40 -8.82
CA VAL A 42 10.86 5.55 -9.96
C VAL A 42 11.68 5.73 -11.25
N GLU A 43 12.73 6.56 -11.20
CA GLU A 43 13.58 6.77 -12.38
C GLU A 43 14.25 5.47 -12.81
N LYS A 44 14.69 4.67 -11.86
CA LYS A 44 15.27 3.36 -12.17
C LYS A 44 14.26 2.42 -12.80
N ALA A 45 13.05 2.40 -12.23
CA ALA A 45 11.98 1.52 -12.69
C ALA A 45 11.49 1.91 -14.09
N LYS A 46 11.51 3.21 -14.42
CA LYS A 46 11.10 3.67 -15.73
C LYS A 46 11.89 3.03 -16.85
N LYS A 47 13.15 2.72 -16.60
CA LYS A 47 13.99 2.07 -17.61
C LYS A 47 13.50 0.67 -17.94
N GLU A 48 12.67 0.08 -17.07
CA GLU A 48 12.11 -1.24 -17.32
C GLU A 48 10.62 -1.19 -17.66
N GLY A 49 10.09 0.01 -17.90
CA GLY A 49 8.72 0.15 -18.36
C GLY A 49 7.72 0.70 -17.34
N PHE A 50 8.18 1.06 -16.16
CA PHE A 50 7.29 1.64 -15.16
C PHE A 50 6.88 3.06 -15.56
N SER A 51 5.63 3.42 -15.34
CA SER A 51 5.14 4.79 -15.56
C SER A 51 4.64 5.39 -14.24
N TYR A 52 3.57 4.86 -13.73
CA TYR A 52 2.98 5.29 -12.46
C TYR A 52 2.02 4.20 -12.00
N ILE A 53 1.61 4.28 -10.73
CA ILE A 53 0.64 3.36 -10.17
C ILE A 53 -0.75 3.94 -10.43
N ILE A 54 -1.67 3.10 -10.89
CA ILE A 54 -3.06 3.50 -11.14
C ILE A 54 -3.64 4.08 -9.86
N GLY A 55 -4.19 5.28 -9.97
CA GLY A 55 -4.70 6.02 -8.82
C GLY A 55 -3.73 7.05 -8.29
N PHE A 56 -2.45 6.97 -8.70
CA PHE A 56 -1.41 7.89 -8.25
C PHE A 56 -0.64 8.41 -9.45
N LYS A 57 -1.34 9.10 -10.32
CA LYS A 57 -0.81 9.49 -11.63
C LYS A 57 0.35 10.48 -11.56
N ASN A 58 0.31 11.40 -10.60
CA ASN A 58 1.34 12.42 -10.47
C ASN A 58 2.42 11.93 -9.51
N ILE A 59 3.59 11.59 -10.05
CA ILE A 59 4.67 11.02 -9.24
C ILE A 59 5.30 12.03 -8.27
N ASN A 60 5.01 13.32 -8.45
CA ASN A 60 5.54 14.36 -7.58
C ASN A 60 4.59 14.76 -6.46
N GLU A 61 3.42 14.14 -6.40
CA GLU A 61 2.40 14.51 -5.43
C GLU A 61 2.39 13.56 -4.24
N GLU A 62 2.07 14.09 -3.06
CA GLU A 62 1.83 13.29 -1.88
C GLU A 62 0.31 13.12 -1.77
N TYR A 63 -0.14 11.86 -1.74
CA TYR A 63 -1.57 11.54 -1.71
C TYR A 63 -2.00 11.22 -0.29
N LYS A 64 -3.15 11.75 0.13
CA LYS A 64 -3.69 11.53 1.47
C LYS A 64 -5.14 11.09 1.37
N SER A 65 -5.56 10.24 2.29
CA SER A 65 -6.92 9.73 2.32
C SER A 65 -7.28 9.28 3.73
N GLU A 66 -8.56 9.41 4.08
CA GLU A 66 -9.07 8.87 5.33
C GLU A 66 -9.39 7.39 5.22
N LYS A 67 -9.37 6.86 4.01
CA LYS A 67 -9.61 5.43 3.76
C LYS A 67 -8.46 4.87 2.96
N LEU A 68 -8.25 3.57 3.10
CA LEU A 68 -7.21 2.89 2.32
C LEU A 68 -7.48 3.12 0.83
N PHE A 69 -6.43 3.51 0.11
CA PHE A 69 -6.57 3.80 -1.32
C PHE A 69 -7.02 2.56 -2.09
N PRO A 70 -7.87 2.75 -3.12
CA PRO A 70 -8.36 1.60 -3.90
C PRO A 70 -7.29 0.68 -4.45
N PHE A 71 -6.12 1.22 -4.82
CA PHE A 71 -5.02 0.38 -5.29
C PHE A 71 -4.68 -0.71 -4.26
N PHE A 72 -4.66 -0.34 -2.98
CA PHE A 72 -4.33 -1.29 -1.93
C PHE A 72 -5.52 -2.15 -1.52
N SER A 73 -6.69 -1.55 -1.38
CA SER A 73 -7.86 -2.30 -0.92
C SER A 73 -8.29 -3.37 -1.91
N SER A 74 -8.02 -3.18 -3.19
CA SER A 74 -8.35 -4.17 -4.20
C SER A 74 -7.41 -5.38 -4.17
N ARG A 75 -6.33 -5.31 -3.39
CA ARG A 75 -5.32 -6.36 -3.30
C ARG A 75 -5.47 -7.24 -2.08
N ILE A 76 -6.50 -7.00 -1.26
CA ILE A 76 -6.79 -7.81 -0.09
C ILE A 76 -8.23 -8.28 -0.19
N PRO A 77 -8.60 -9.36 0.52
CA PRO A 77 -9.99 -9.83 0.49
C PRO A 77 -10.93 -8.76 0.99
N SER A 78 -12.07 -8.61 0.31
CA SER A 78 -13.09 -7.64 0.71
C SER A 78 -13.78 -8.07 1.99
N LYS A 79 -14.10 -7.10 2.85
CA LYS A 79 -14.87 -7.34 4.06
C LYS A 79 -16.24 -7.95 3.75
N ASN A 80 -16.77 -7.63 2.57
CA ASN A 80 -18.11 -8.07 2.15
C ASN A 80 -18.10 -9.40 1.39
N ARG A 81 -16.94 -10.02 1.26
CA ARG A 81 -16.84 -11.31 0.58
C ARG A 81 -17.55 -12.37 1.41
N HIS A 82 -18.39 -13.20 0.77
CA HIS A 82 -19.22 -14.14 1.52
C HIS A 82 -18.43 -15.15 2.36
N ASN A 83 -17.20 -15.49 1.95
CA ASN A 83 -16.38 -16.45 2.69
C ASN A 83 -15.29 -15.75 3.53
N ILE A 84 -15.49 -14.46 3.86
CA ILE A 84 -14.47 -13.70 4.57
C ILE A 84 -14.12 -14.31 5.93
N GLN A 85 -15.13 -14.88 6.65
CA GLN A 85 -14.85 -15.46 7.95
C GLN A 85 -13.93 -16.67 7.85
N THR A 86 -14.08 -17.48 6.80
CA THR A 86 -13.18 -18.61 6.56
C THR A 86 -11.76 -18.11 6.28
N ILE A 87 -11.64 -17.07 5.45
CA ILE A 87 -10.34 -16.50 5.14
C ILE A 87 -9.65 -15.97 6.40
N LEU A 88 -10.39 -15.24 7.24
CA LEU A 88 -9.83 -14.69 8.46
C LEU A 88 -9.37 -15.79 9.41
N ARG A 89 -10.17 -16.87 9.52
CA ARG A 89 -9.82 -18.00 10.36
C ARG A 89 -8.52 -18.67 9.86
N ASP A 90 -8.42 -18.86 8.55
CA ASP A 90 -7.24 -19.48 7.95
C ASP A 90 -5.98 -18.65 8.18
N LEU A 91 -6.14 -17.34 8.33
CA LEU A 91 -5.03 -16.42 8.57
C LEU A 91 -4.83 -16.15 10.07
N ASN A 92 -5.62 -16.79 10.93
CA ASN A 92 -5.57 -16.61 12.39
C ASN A 92 -5.90 -15.18 12.81
N LEU A 93 -6.85 -14.55 12.12
CA LEU A 93 -7.33 -13.22 12.46
C LEU A 93 -8.71 -13.31 13.10
N GLU A 94 -8.88 -12.63 14.24
CA GLU A 94 -10.15 -12.63 14.94
C GLU A 94 -11.18 -11.73 14.27
N GLU A 95 -10.71 -10.66 13.64
CA GLU A 95 -11.60 -9.75 12.95
C GLU A 95 -10.91 -9.15 11.72
N TYR A 96 -11.71 -8.52 10.88
CA TYR A 96 -11.22 -7.93 9.65
C TYR A 96 -10.29 -6.74 9.94
N ASN A 97 -9.09 -6.75 9.37
CA ASN A 97 -8.12 -5.69 9.58
C ASN A 97 -7.30 -5.52 8.32
N GLU A 98 -7.50 -4.40 7.62
CA GLU A 98 -6.85 -4.16 6.34
C GLU A 98 -5.33 -4.13 6.45
N THR A 99 -4.81 -3.51 7.50
CA THR A 99 -3.37 -3.41 7.70
C THR A 99 -2.74 -4.79 7.85
N LEU A 100 -3.35 -5.64 8.67
CA LEU A 100 -2.84 -7.00 8.88
C LEU A 100 -2.98 -7.83 7.61
N LEU A 101 -4.07 -7.66 6.87
CA LEU A 101 -4.25 -8.36 5.60
C LEU A 101 -3.17 -7.97 4.60
N LEU A 102 -2.84 -6.68 4.51
CA LEU A 102 -1.75 -6.24 3.65
C LEU A 102 -0.42 -6.85 4.06
N LYS A 103 -0.14 -6.90 5.36
CA LYS A 103 1.09 -7.49 5.86
C LYS A 103 1.21 -8.97 5.51
N ILE A 104 0.12 -9.70 5.67
CA ILE A 104 0.13 -11.15 5.45
C ILE A 104 0.18 -11.49 3.98
N THR A 105 -0.64 -10.83 3.16
CA THR A 105 -0.75 -11.13 1.73
C THR A 105 0.30 -10.42 0.90
N LYS A 106 0.92 -9.37 1.46
CA LYS A 106 1.86 -8.50 0.74
C LYS A 106 1.22 -7.84 -0.48
N GLY A 107 -0.11 -7.82 -0.52
CA GLY A 107 -0.85 -7.21 -1.60
C GLY A 107 -0.53 -7.76 -2.98
N LYS A 108 -0.09 -9.02 -3.05
CA LYS A 108 0.30 -9.62 -4.33
C LYS A 108 -0.89 -10.09 -5.14
N LEU A 109 -0.82 -9.86 -6.45
CA LEU A 109 -1.77 -10.40 -7.40
C LEU A 109 -0.99 -11.11 -8.50
N PHE A 110 -1.58 -12.19 -9.03
CA PHE A 110 -0.94 -12.92 -10.14
C PHE A 110 -0.86 -12.10 -11.42
N THR A 111 -1.69 -11.07 -11.53
CA THR A 111 -1.85 -10.32 -12.77
C THR A 111 -0.87 -9.18 -12.93
N ASP A 112 -0.10 -8.84 -11.90
CA ASP A 112 0.85 -7.75 -12.01
C ASP A 112 2.12 -8.02 -11.19
N ARG A 113 2.99 -7.02 -11.12
CA ARG A 113 4.32 -7.18 -10.52
C ARG A 113 4.50 -6.37 -9.25
N TYR A 114 3.39 -6.00 -8.61
CA TYR A 114 3.46 -5.21 -7.39
C TYR A 114 3.50 -6.09 -6.14
N GLU A 115 4.18 -5.57 -5.14
CA GLU A 115 4.23 -6.20 -3.82
C GLU A 115 4.32 -5.10 -2.78
N VAL A 116 3.62 -5.25 -1.67
CA VAL A 116 3.64 -4.31 -0.55
C VAL A 116 4.37 -4.97 0.60
N ARG A 117 5.49 -4.38 0.99
CA ARG A 117 6.35 -4.98 2.04
C ARG A 117 6.43 -4.14 3.28
#